data_72dcd996fdc8897710d2d03c51a28408
#
_entry.id   72dcd996fdc8897710d2d03c51a28408
#
_cell.length_a   1.000
_cell.length_b   1.000
_cell.length_c   1.000
_cell.angle_alpha   90.00
_cell.angle_beta   90.00
_cell.angle_gamma   90.00
#
_symmetry.space_group_name_H-M   'P 1'
#
loop_
_entity.id
_entity.type
_entity.pdbx_description
1 polymer ?
#
loop_
_entity_poly.entity_id
_entity_poly.type
_entity_poly.pdbx_seq_one_letter_code
_entity_poly.pdbx_strand_id
1 'polypeptide(L)'
;MSSETYSATVIGGTGFTGGELLRLLAGHPNFEIAQATSRSKANKTVGHSHPNLRELDLRFSSPDDLESVDVIFAATPHGVSMEQIDTFYEHADTVVDLSADFRLNTAEQYEEWYDGHSAPEYLKKSVYALPELTRDELPGADLIASGGCNATSTILGLKPLFDADILSGDEDIVVDVKVGSSEGGAGGGAASSHPERSGIVRPYAPISHRHEAEIEQFLGVSVSFTVHAVDMTRGSSATCHVFPGQPVSKGDLWKAYRGSYE
;
A
#
# COMPACT_ATOMS: atom_id res chain seq x y z
N MET A 1 5.90 -32.16 6.29
CA MET A 1 6.13 -30.99 7.12
C MET A 1 4.75 -30.42 7.38
N SER A 2 4.29 -30.33 8.63
CA SER A 2 3.05 -29.64 8.95
C SER A 2 3.25 -28.18 8.54
N SER A 3 2.47 -27.68 7.58
CA SER A 3 2.45 -26.24 7.27
C SER A 3 1.93 -25.54 8.52
N GLU A 4 2.77 -24.71 9.12
CA GLU A 4 2.36 -23.83 10.21
C GLU A 4 1.29 -22.90 9.64
N THR A 5 0.17 -22.78 10.34
CA THR A 5 -0.95 -21.92 9.93
C THR A 5 -0.99 -20.75 10.89
N TYR A 6 -0.96 -19.52 10.35
CA TYR A 6 -1.01 -18.29 11.11
C TYR A 6 -2.43 -17.73 11.13
N SER A 7 -2.86 -17.28 12.29
CA SER A 7 -4.14 -16.59 12.46
C SER A 7 -4.02 -15.12 12.08
N ALA A 8 -5.02 -14.58 11.40
CA ALA A 8 -5.00 -13.20 10.93
C ALA A 8 -6.29 -12.46 11.24
N THR A 9 -6.15 -11.19 11.66
CA THR A 9 -7.24 -10.21 11.75
C THR A 9 -7.11 -9.16 10.66
N VAL A 10 -8.22 -8.84 9.98
CA VAL A 10 -8.28 -7.74 9.00
C VAL A 10 -9.08 -6.58 9.59
N ILE A 11 -8.39 -5.50 9.97
CA ILE A 11 -9.00 -4.25 10.41
C ILE A 11 -9.50 -3.47 9.20
N GLY A 12 -10.72 -2.94 9.25
CA GLY A 12 -11.28 -2.20 8.12
C GLY A 12 -11.76 -3.10 6.97
N GLY A 13 -12.18 -4.32 7.29
CA GLY A 13 -12.58 -5.36 6.33
C GLY A 13 -13.68 -4.98 5.34
N THR A 14 -14.42 -3.90 5.54
CA THR A 14 -15.48 -3.44 4.61
C THR A 14 -14.99 -2.53 3.48
N GLY A 15 -13.74 -2.04 3.56
CA GLY A 15 -13.11 -1.26 2.50
C GLY A 15 -12.69 -2.13 1.30
N PHE A 16 -12.31 -1.49 0.18
CA PHE A 16 -11.81 -2.23 -0.99
C PHE A 16 -10.53 -3.00 -0.67
N THR A 17 -9.58 -2.37 0.02
CA THR A 17 -8.33 -3.00 0.44
C THR A 17 -8.59 -4.15 1.41
N GLY A 18 -9.44 -3.95 2.42
CA GLY A 18 -9.82 -5.01 3.36
C GLY A 18 -10.52 -6.18 2.66
N GLY A 19 -11.40 -5.91 1.68
CA GLY A 19 -12.04 -6.95 0.86
C GLY A 19 -11.05 -7.75 0.01
N GLU A 20 -10.03 -7.12 -0.56
CA GLU A 20 -8.98 -7.83 -1.30
C GLU A 20 -8.07 -8.64 -0.36
N LEU A 21 -7.74 -8.14 0.83
CA LEU A 21 -7.03 -8.91 1.86
C LEU A 21 -7.81 -10.17 2.24
N LEU A 22 -9.10 -10.03 2.55
CA LEU A 22 -9.97 -11.16 2.88
C LEU A 22 -10.02 -12.18 1.73
N ARG A 23 -10.06 -11.72 0.48
CA ARG A 23 -10.04 -12.61 -0.70
C ARG A 23 -8.72 -13.38 -0.82
N LEU A 24 -7.60 -12.71 -0.60
CA LEU A 24 -6.27 -13.33 -0.68
C LEU A 24 -6.05 -14.32 0.47
N LEU A 25 -6.38 -13.91 1.70
CA LEU A 25 -6.22 -14.73 2.88
C LEU A 25 -7.12 -15.98 2.86
N ALA A 26 -8.37 -15.86 2.39
CA ALA A 26 -9.30 -16.99 2.27
C ALA A 26 -8.79 -18.13 1.37
N GLY A 27 -7.88 -17.82 0.43
CA GLY A 27 -7.24 -18.83 -0.43
C GLY A 27 -5.79 -19.13 -0.07
N HIS A 28 -5.26 -18.52 0.99
CA HIS A 28 -3.85 -18.67 1.32
C HIS A 28 -3.57 -19.96 2.11
N PRO A 29 -2.56 -20.77 1.72
CA PRO A 29 -2.34 -22.10 2.33
C PRO A 29 -1.87 -22.07 3.79
N ASN A 30 -1.33 -20.94 4.26
CA ASN A 30 -0.73 -20.78 5.58
C ASN A 30 -1.41 -19.74 6.46
N PHE A 31 -2.55 -19.17 6.03
CA PHE A 31 -3.32 -18.24 6.86
C PHE A 31 -4.74 -18.71 7.09
N GLU A 32 -5.21 -18.48 8.31
CA GLU A 32 -6.63 -18.58 8.68
C GLU A 32 -7.12 -17.18 9.08
N ILE A 33 -8.28 -16.78 8.55
CA ILE A 33 -8.90 -15.51 8.93
C ILE A 33 -9.67 -15.75 10.23
N ALA A 34 -9.07 -15.37 11.35
CA ALA A 34 -9.72 -15.45 12.65
C ALA A 34 -10.80 -14.37 12.77
N GLN A 35 -10.52 -13.14 12.29
CA GLN A 35 -11.41 -12.02 12.49
C GLN A 35 -11.33 -11.01 11.34
N ALA A 36 -12.45 -10.34 11.07
CA ALA A 36 -12.52 -9.14 10.22
C ALA A 36 -13.36 -8.09 10.95
N THR A 37 -12.86 -6.84 11.03
CA THR A 37 -13.58 -5.80 11.77
C THR A 37 -14.22 -4.74 10.89
N SER A 38 -15.28 -4.14 11.40
CA SER A 38 -15.94 -2.97 10.81
C SER A 38 -16.70 -2.17 11.84
N ARG A 39 -16.45 -0.86 11.91
CA ARG A 39 -17.23 0.06 12.77
C ARG A 39 -18.69 0.16 12.35
N SER A 40 -19.00 0.17 11.05
CA SER A 40 -20.33 0.44 10.53
C SER A 40 -21.16 -0.82 10.23
N LYS A 41 -20.54 -1.99 10.13
CA LYS A 41 -21.18 -3.24 9.71
C LYS A 41 -20.91 -4.42 10.64
N ALA A 42 -20.62 -4.15 11.92
CA ALA A 42 -20.51 -5.20 12.94
C ALA A 42 -21.74 -6.13 12.90
N ASN A 43 -21.50 -7.42 13.07
CA ASN A 43 -22.50 -8.51 12.98
C ASN A 43 -23.08 -8.79 11.58
N LYS A 44 -22.72 -8.06 10.53
CA LYS A 44 -23.08 -8.40 9.15
C LYS A 44 -22.09 -9.42 8.58
N THR A 45 -22.57 -10.30 7.70
CA THR A 45 -21.67 -11.24 7.00
C THR A 45 -20.72 -10.49 6.05
N VAL A 46 -19.52 -11.00 5.87
CA VAL A 46 -18.53 -10.45 4.91
C VAL A 46 -19.14 -10.40 3.50
N GLY A 47 -19.87 -11.43 3.10
CA GLY A 47 -20.57 -11.49 1.80
C GLY A 47 -21.60 -10.38 1.58
N HIS A 48 -22.09 -9.73 2.64
CA HIS A 48 -22.97 -8.55 2.51
C HIS A 48 -22.23 -7.34 1.92
N SER A 49 -20.95 -7.17 2.23
CA SER A 49 -20.10 -6.08 1.71
C SER A 49 -19.34 -6.49 0.46
N HIS A 50 -18.95 -7.74 0.39
CA HIS A 50 -18.12 -8.33 -0.66
C HIS A 50 -18.85 -9.56 -1.25
N PRO A 51 -19.76 -9.38 -2.24
CA PRO A 51 -20.56 -10.49 -2.80
C PRO A 51 -19.73 -11.63 -3.39
N ASN A 52 -18.51 -11.37 -3.80
CA ASN A 52 -17.55 -12.38 -4.26
C ASN A 52 -17.02 -13.29 -3.13
N LEU A 53 -17.24 -12.91 -1.87
CA LEU A 53 -16.86 -13.66 -0.66
C LEU A 53 -18.06 -14.23 0.10
N ARG A 54 -19.22 -14.38 -0.56
CA ARG A 54 -20.46 -14.85 0.07
C ARG A 54 -20.36 -16.28 0.64
N GLU A 55 -19.43 -17.09 0.13
CA GLU A 55 -19.18 -18.46 0.61
C GLU A 55 -18.31 -18.48 1.88
N LEU A 56 -17.69 -17.34 2.25
CA LEU A 56 -16.92 -17.22 3.47
C LEU A 56 -17.88 -17.04 4.65
N ASP A 57 -17.93 -18.05 5.55
CA ASP A 57 -18.75 -18.00 6.76
C ASP A 57 -18.07 -17.14 7.84
N LEU A 58 -18.00 -15.85 7.58
CA LEU A 58 -17.38 -14.86 8.46
C LEU A 58 -18.29 -13.65 8.61
N ARG A 59 -18.36 -13.13 9.84
CA ARG A 59 -19.07 -11.89 10.18
C ARG A 59 -18.07 -10.83 10.63
N PHE A 60 -18.36 -9.58 10.33
CA PHE A 60 -17.60 -8.48 10.90
C PHE A 60 -17.86 -8.35 12.40
N SER A 61 -16.82 -8.19 13.19
CA SER A 61 -16.87 -7.79 14.59
C SER A 61 -16.65 -6.29 14.75
N SER A 62 -16.85 -5.78 15.98
CA SER A 62 -16.41 -4.43 16.33
C SER A 62 -14.88 -4.36 16.38
N PRO A 63 -14.24 -3.24 15.98
CA PRO A 63 -12.83 -3.02 16.25
C PRO A 63 -12.47 -2.95 17.74
N ASP A 64 -13.47 -2.77 18.62
CA ASP A 64 -13.28 -2.75 20.08
C ASP A 64 -13.19 -4.16 20.68
N ASP A 65 -13.53 -5.20 19.90
CA ASP A 65 -13.57 -6.59 20.32
C ASP A 65 -12.48 -7.41 19.59
N LEU A 66 -11.21 -6.96 19.66
CA LEU A 66 -10.10 -7.65 19.01
C LEU A 66 -9.75 -8.97 19.73
N GLU A 67 -9.52 -10.00 18.94
CA GLU A 67 -8.99 -11.28 19.38
C GLU A 67 -7.48 -11.33 19.21
N SER A 68 -6.79 -12.10 20.04
CA SER A 68 -5.35 -12.31 19.87
C SER A 68 -5.08 -13.24 18.68
N VAL A 69 -4.18 -12.80 17.81
CA VAL A 69 -3.81 -13.48 16.55
C VAL A 69 -2.30 -13.35 16.29
N ASP A 70 -1.79 -14.06 15.31
CA ASP A 70 -0.38 -13.93 14.91
C ASP A 70 -0.13 -12.63 14.14
N VAL A 71 -1.07 -12.21 13.28
CA VAL A 71 -0.89 -11.05 12.40
C VAL A 71 -2.15 -10.19 12.32
N ILE A 72 -2.00 -8.88 12.49
CA ILE A 72 -3.02 -7.88 12.16
C ILE A 72 -2.68 -7.19 10.83
N PHE A 73 -3.62 -7.21 9.90
CA PHE A 73 -3.59 -6.39 8.68
C PHE A 73 -4.49 -5.17 8.87
N ALA A 74 -3.89 -3.98 8.95
CA ALA A 74 -4.61 -2.73 9.20
C ALA A 74 -4.91 -2.01 7.87
N ALA A 75 -6.13 -2.20 7.33
CA ALA A 75 -6.64 -1.53 6.14
C ALA A 75 -7.52 -0.32 6.54
N THR A 76 -6.91 0.59 7.30
CA THR A 76 -7.57 1.77 7.89
C THR A 76 -7.30 3.04 7.09
N PRO A 77 -8.12 4.10 7.26
CA PRO A 77 -7.75 5.44 6.81
C PRO A 77 -6.46 5.92 7.51
N HIS A 78 -5.77 6.88 6.89
CA HIS A 78 -4.61 7.54 7.50
C HIS A 78 -4.98 8.16 8.86
N GLY A 79 -4.05 8.14 9.78
CA GLY A 79 -4.21 8.62 11.16
C GLY A 79 -4.79 7.58 12.13
N VAL A 80 -5.43 6.54 11.63
CA VAL A 80 -6.11 5.55 12.49
C VAL A 80 -5.15 4.48 13.00
N SER A 81 -4.23 4.01 12.18
CA SER A 81 -3.27 2.98 12.60
C SER A 81 -2.33 3.51 13.69
N MET A 82 -1.81 4.73 13.54
CA MET A 82 -0.94 5.33 14.56
C MET A 82 -1.65 5.62 15.89
N GLU A 83 -2.98 5.87 15.86
CA GLU A 83 -3.77 6.03 17.10
C GLU A 83 -4.04 4.70 17.81
N GLN A 84 -3.97 3.57 17.09
CA GLN A 84 -4.36 2.25 17.60
C GLN A 84 -3.19 1.26 17.67
N ILE A 85 -1.98 1.67 17.36
CA ILE A 85 -0.83 0.76 17.24
C ILE A 85 -0.53 -0.01 18.53
N ASP A 86 -0.64 0.65 19.68
CA ASP A 86 -0.44 0.00 20.98
C ASP A 86 -1.49 -1.10 21.19
N THR A 87 -2.76 -0.82 20.86
CA THR A 87 -3.84 -1.82 20.93
C THR A 87 -3.59 -2.97 19.96
N PHE A 88 -3.06 -2.72 18.77
CA PHE A 88 -2.73 -3.79 17.83
C PHE A 88 -1.65 -4.71 18.38
N TYR A 89 -0.62 -4.16 19.05
CA TYR A 89 0.43 -4.95 19.68
C TYR A 89 -0.02 -5.72 20.95
N GLU A 90 -1.10 -5.29 21.60
CA GLU A 90 -1.71 -6.08 22.67
C GLU A 90 -2.37 -7.38 22.12
N HIS A 91 -2.63 -7.45 20.81
CA HIS A 91 -3.41 -8.52 20.18
C HIS A 91 -2.65 -9.28 19.08
N ALA A 92 -1.48 -8.81 18.63
CA ALA A 92 -0.69 -9.51 17.61
C ALA A 92 0.81 -9.22 17.75
N ASP A 93 1.63 -10.22 17.40
CA ASP A 93 3.09 -10.06 17.35
C ASP A 93 3.53 -9.26 16.11
N THR A 94 2.77 -9.33 15.02
CA THR A 94 3.08 -8.64 13.76
C THR A 94 1.91 -7.79 13.28
N VAL A 95 2.21 -6.55 12.92
CA VAL A 95 1.25 -5.61 12.31
C VAL A 95 1.70 -5.26 10.90
N VAL A 96 0.81 -5.50 9.92
CA VAL A 96 0.98 -5.04 8.53
C VAL A 96 0.06 -3.86 8.30
N ASP A 97 0.63 -2.65 8.31
CA ASP A 97 -0.12 -1.42 8.08
C ASP A 97 -0.19 -1.06 6.60
N LEU A 98 -1.41 -0.89 6.10
CA LEU A 98 -1.68 -0.47 4.72
C LEU A 98 -2.03 1.01 4.62
N SER A 99 -2.07 1.73 5.76
CA SER A 99 -2.23 3.18 5.80
C SER A 99 -0.92 3.89 5.43
N ALA A 100 -0.87 5.21 5.54
CA ALA A 100 0.37 5.96 5.34
C ALA A 100 1.18 6.16 6.63
N ASP A 101 0.61 5.74 7.78
CA ASP A 101 1.04 6.21 9.09
C ASP A 101 2.49 5.82 9.42
N PHE A 102 2.98 4.69 8.91
CA PHE A 102 4.31 4.18 9.23
C PHE A 102 5.23 4.04 8.01
N ARG A 103 4.93 4.70 6.88
CA ARG A 103 5.71 4.60 5.65
C ARG A 103 6.97 5.46 5.63
N LEU A 104 6.93 6.61 6.31
CA LEU A 104 8.02 7.57 6.32
C LEU A 104 8.89 7.39 7.57
N ASN A 105 10.18 7.69 7.45
CA ASN A 105 11.17 7.34 8.48
C ASN A 105 11.14 8.24 9.71
N THR A 106 10.63 9.48 9.57
CA THR A 106 10.59 10.45 10.67
C THR A 106 9.26 11.19 10.74
N ALA A 107 8.94 11.68 11.95
CA ALA A 107 7.73 12.49 12.16
C ALA A 107 7.77 13.78 11.35
N GLU A 108 8.93 14.42 11.23
CA GLU A 108 9.10 15.65 10.47
C GLU A 108 8.77 15.43 8.99
N GLN A 109 9.27 14.34 8.38
CA GLN A 109 8.91 13.98 7.01
C GLN A 109 7.41 13.68 6.86
N TYR A 110 6.81 13.02 7.85
CA TYR A 110 5.38 12.73 7.83
C TYR A 110 4.55 14.01 7.90
N GLU A 111 4.89 14.94 8.79
CA GLU A 111 4.18 16.20 9.01
C GLU A 111 4.27 17.19 7.84
N GLU A 112 5.23 17.03 6.94
CA GLU A 112 5.28 17.80 5.68
C GLU A 112 4.13 17.43 4.71
N TRP A 113 3.59 16.21 4.83
CA TRP A 113 2.61 15.66 3.89
C TRP A 113 1.27 15.29 4.52
N TYR A 114 1.24 15.15 5.83
CA TYR A 114 0.08 14.74 6.64
C TYR A 114 -0.03 15.62 7.88
N ASP A 115 -1.08 15.40 8.66
CA ASP A 115 -1.21 16.00 9.98
C ASP A 115 -0.18 15.39 10.97
N GLY A 116 -0.10 15.93 12.19
CA GLY A 116 0.85 15.49 13.22
C GLY A 116 0.81 13.98 13.50
N HIS A 117 1.96 13.37 13.74
CA HIS A 117 2.08 11.94 14.01
C HIS A 117 1.91 11.62 15.50
N SER A 118 0.94 10.78 15.86
CA SER A 118 0.62 10.46 17.27
C SER A 118 1.48 9.37 17.90
N ALA A 119 2.23 8.59 17.09
CA ALA A 119 3.07 7.48 17.57
C ALA A 119 4.46 7.46 16.87
N PRO A 120 5.25 8.56 16.95
CA PRO A 120 6.51 8.69 16.20
C PRO A 120 7.60 7.71 16.63
N GLU A 121 7.51 7.13 17.83
CA GLU A 121 8.44 6.12 18.33
C GLU A 121 8.40 4.81 17.55
N TYR A 122 7.33 4.55 16.82
CA TYR A 122 7.18 3.35 15.98
C TYR A 122 7.78 3.52 14.59
N LEU A 123 7.98 4.75 14.09
CA LEU A 123 8.52 5.00 12.76
C LEU A 123 9.87 4.32 12.53
N LYS A 124 10.76 4.33 13.54
CA LYS A 124 12.07 3.69 13.47
C LYS A 124 12.03 2.16 13.53
N LYS A 125 10.91 1.58 13.91
CA LYS A 125 10.69 0.13 13.99
C LYS A 125 10.01 -0.41 12.74
N SER A 126 9.37 0.48 12.00
CA SER A 126 8.65 0.11 10.79
C SER A 126 9.61 -0.23 9.65
N VAL A 127 9.30 -1.33 8.96
CA VAL A 127 9.97 -1.71 7.71
C VAL A 127 9.05 -1.35 6.55
N TYR A 128 9.55 -0.49 5.64
CA TYR A 128 8.81 -0.14 4.42
C TYR A 128 8.82 -1.32 3.45
N ALA A 129 7.65 -1.86 3.15
CA ALA A 129 7.51 -3.11 2.43
C ALA A 129 7.15 -2.93 0.94
N LEU A 130 8.10 -3.31 0.12
CA LEU A 130 7.93 -3.69 -1.28
C LEU A 130 8.58 -5.08 -1.44
N PRO A 131 7.84 -6.19 -1.24
CA PRO A 131 8.42 -7.53 -1.17
C PRO A 131 9.28 -7.94 -2.37
N GLU A 132 9.05 -7.34 -3.53
CA GLU A 132 9.89 -7.53 -4.73
C GLU A 132 11.32 -6.99 -4.54
N LEU A 133 11.49 -6.00 -3.66
CA LEU A 133 12.76 -5.28 -3.47
C LEU A 133 13.31 -5.42 -2.03
N THR A 134 12.43 -5.54 -1.03
CA THR A 134 12.79 -5.50 0.40
C THR A 134 12.49 -6.82 1.12
N ARG A 135 12.34 -7.93 0.40
CA ARG A 135 11.96 -9.23 0.98
C ARG A 135 12.88 -9.68 2.12
N ASP A 136 14.18 -9.43 1.99
CA ASP A 136 15.18 -9.85 2.97
C ASP A 136 15.14 -9.02 4.27
N GLU A 137 14.46 -7.87 4.26
CA GLU A 137 14.30 -6.99 5.41
C GLU A 137 13.05 -7.33 6.25
N LEU A 138 12.10 -8.11 5.69
CA LEU A 138 10.83 -8.43 6.33
C LEU A 138 10.91 -9.50 7.44
N PRO A 139 11.79 -10.53 7.38
CA PRO A 139 11.85 -11.54 8.42
C PRO A 139 12.21 -10.94 9.78
N GLY A 140 11.32 -11.12 10.77
CA GLY A 140 11.49 -10.60 12.12
C GLY A 140 11.05 -9.15 12.31
N ALA A 141 10.45 -8.52 11.30
CA ALA A 141 9.83 -7.21 11.45
C ALA A 141 8.47 -7.33 12.16
N ASP A 142 8.30 -6.60 13.26
CA ASP A 142 7.04 -6.55 14.02
C ASP A 142 6.05 -5.55 13.39
N LEU A 143 6.54 -4.47 12.77
CA LEU A 143 5.75 -3.47 12.06
C LEU A 143 6.18 -3.38 10.59
N ILE A 144 5.26 -3.69 9.70
CA ILE A 144 5.47 -3.69 8.25
C ILE A 144 4.56 -2.65 7.61
N ALA A 145 5.14 -1.61 7.03
CA ALA A 145 4.39 -0.57 6.33
C ALA A 145 4.32 -0.86 4.83
N SER A 146 3.14 -1.20 4.34
CA SER A 146 2.91 -1.43 2.91
C SER A 146 2.97 -0.13 2.12
N GLY A 147 3.75 -0.08 1.06
CA GLY A 147 3.92 1.11 0.22
C GLY A 147 2.63 1.61 -0.44
N GLY A 148 2.56 2.93 -0.66
CA GLY A 148 1.45 3.55 -1.37
C GLY A 148 1.36 3.09 -2.83
N CYS A 149 0.15 2.95 -3.38
CA CYS A 149 -0.06 2.33 -4.69
C CYS A 149 0.72 3.00 -5.84
N ASN A 150 0.74 4.33 -5.88
CA ASN A 150 1.43 5.07 -6.93
C ASN A 150 2.95 5.11 -6.69
N ALA A 151 3.39 5.16 -5.42
CA ALA A 151 4.79 5.02 -5.06
C ALA A 151 5.31 3.64 -5.46
N THR A 152 4.59 2.58 -5.11
CA THR A 152 4.92 1.20 -5.49
C THR A 152 5.11 1.05 -6.99
N SER A 153 4.14 1.49 -7.81
CA SER A 153 4.24 1.36 -9.26
C SER A 153 5.41 2.16 -9.85
N THR A 154 5.75 3.29 -9.24
CA THR A 154 6.88 4.14 -9.66
C THR A 154 8.23 3.55 -9.24
N ILE A 155 8.35 3.14 -8.00
CA ILE A 155 9.59 2.56 -7.45
C ILE A 155 9.94 1.27 -8.21
N LEU A 156 8.97 0.37 -8.41
CA LEU A 156 9.17 -0.84 -9.20
C LEU A 156 9.55 -0.54 -10.65
N GLY A 157 9.06 0.57 -11.21
CA GLY A 157 9.44 1.01 -12.55
C GLY A 157 10.85 1.58 -12.64
N LEU A 158 11.35 2.26 -11.62
CA LEU A 158 12.62 2.99 -11.67
C LEU A 158 13.78 2.24 -11.03
N LYS A 159 13.56 1.51 -9.93
CA LYS A 159 14.63 0.87 -9.15
C LYS A 159 15.59 0.01 -9.99
N PRO A 160 15.12 -0.82 -10.96
CA PRO A 160 16.02 -1.59 -11.81
C PRO A 160 16.99 -0.77 -12.64
N LEU A 161 16.63 0.48 -12.96
CA LEU A 161 17.50 1.37 -13.74
C LEU A 161 18.64 1.94 -12.88
N PHE A 162 18.36 2.21 -11.60
CA PHE A 162 19.37 2.62 -10.62
C PHE A 162 20.31 1.44 -10.28
N ASP A 163 19.75 0.25 -10.05
CA ASP A 163 20.54 -0.95 -9.71
C ASP A 163 21.46 -1.40 -10.85
N ALA A 164 21.12 -1.05 -12.08
CA ALA A 164 21.92 -1.34 -13.27
C ALA A 164 22.84 -0.17 -13.68
N ASP A 165 23.00 0.87 -12.85
CA ASP A 165 23.79 2.08 -13.13
C ASP A 165 23.40 2.78 -14.46
N ILE A 166 22.11 2.61 -14.90
CA ILE A 166 21.56 3.32 -16.06
C ILE A 166 21.20 4.75 -15.69
N LEU A 167 20.74 4.95 -14.45
CA LEU A 167 20.48 6.26 -13.84
C LEU A 167 21.45 6.47 -12.68
N SER A 168 21.95 7.70 -12.54
CA SER A 168 22.88 8.13 -11.47
C SER A 168 22.15 8.85 -10.34
N GLY A 169 20.96 9.39 -10.62
CA GLY A 169 20.20 10.25 -9.71
C GLY A 169 20.31 11.74 -10.01
N ASP A 170 21.16 12.12 -10.97
CA ASP A 170 21.31 13.52 -11.43
C ASP A 170 20.36 13.85 -12.59
N GLU A 171 19.66 12.85 -13.12
CA GLU A 171 18.78 13.01 -14.28
C GLU A 171 17.40 13.54 -13.89
N ASP A 172 16.81 14.33 -14.77
CA ASP A 172 15.38 14.69 -14.65
C ASP A 172 14.49 13.44 -14.86
N ILE A 173 13.65 13.17 -13.89
CA ILE A 173 12.69 12.06 -13.93
C ILE A 173 11.27 12.62 -13.88
N VAL A 174 10.46 12.33 -14.90
CA VAL A 174 9.06 12.72 -14.95
C VAL A 174 8.19 11.47 -14.85
N VAL A 175 7.28 11.46 -13.90
CA VAL A 175 6.38 10.33 -13.65
C VAL A 175 4.92 10.77 -13.81
N ASP A 176 4.23 10.12 -14.72
CA ASP A 176 2.82 10.35 -15.00
C ASP A 176 2.02 9.08 -14.70
N VAL A 177 1.22 9.13 -13.63
CA VAL A 177 0.45 7.99 -13.14
C VAL A 177 -1.02 8.11 -13.51
N LYS A 178 -1.61 7.05 -14.02
CA LYS A 178 -3.05 6.90 -14.28
C LYS A 178 -3.63 5.95 -13.24
N VAL A 179 -4.71 6.38 -12.57
CA VAL A 179 -5.33 5.57 -11.50
C VAL A 179 -6.82 5.37 -11.69
N GLY A 180 -7.25 4.19 -11.37
CA GLY A 180 -8.67 3.81 -11.40
C GLY A 180 -9.47 4.40 -10.23
N SER A 181 -10.79 4.39 -10.35
CA SER A 181 -11.72 4.97 -9.37
C SER A 181 -11.68 4.30 -7.99
N SER A 182 -11.24 3.03 -7.92
CA SER A 182 -11.12 2.29 -6.66
C SER A 182 -10.09 2.87 -5.67
N GLU A 183 -9.14 3.71 -6.14
CA GLU A 183 -8.17 4.37 -5.26
C GLU A 183 -8.82 5.27 -4.19
N GLY A 184 -9.99 5.84 -4.51
CA GLY A 184 -10.77 6.68 -3.59
C GLY A 184 -11.45 5.90 -2.45
N GLY A 185 -11.29 4.57 -2.41
CA GLY A 185 -11.89 3.71 -1.40
C GLY A 185 -13.40 3.53 -1.54
N ALA A 186 -13.97 2.62 -0.73
CA ALA A 186 -15.40 2.25 -0.79
C ALA A 186 -16.35 3.37 -0.32
N GLY A 187 -15.86 4.32 0.47
CA GLY A 187 -16.61 5.48 0.96
C GLY A 187 -16.46 6.73 0.09
N GLY A 188 -15.87 6.60 -1.10
CA GLY A 188 -15.40 7.70 -1.93
C GLY A 188 -16.37 8.86 -2.12
N GLY A 189 -15.81 10.07 -2.28
CA GLY A 189 -16.57 11.29 -2.59
C GLY A 189 -16.95 11.39 -4.07
N ALA A 190 -17.64 12.47 -4.45
CA ALA A 190 -18.04 12.73 -5.83
C ALA A 190 -16.85 12.63 -6.81
N ALA A 191 -15.67 13.14 -6.43
CA ALA A 191 -14.48 13.13 -7.27
C ALA A 191 -13.91 11.73 -7.57
N SER A 192 -14.15 10.74 -6.71
CA SER A 192 -13.71 9.34 -6.88
C SER A 192 -14.82 8.40 -7.38
N SER A 193 -16.05 8.90 -7.44
CA SER A 193 -17.19 8.16 -7.98
C SER A 193 -16.94 7.77 -9.44
N HIS A 194 -17.10 6.47 -9.77
CA HIS A 194 -16.87 5.99 -11.13
C HIS A 194 -17.72 6.69 -12.20
N PRO A 195 -19.01 7.01 -11.98
CA PRO A 195 -19.79 7.79 -12.93
C PRO A 195 -19.22 9.17 -13.24
N GLU A 196 -18.59 9.82 -12.25
CA GLU A 196 -17.95 11.14 -12.45
C GLU A 196 -16.58 11.04 -13.15
N ARG A 197 -15.99 9.84 -13.17
CA ARG A 197 -14.73 9.56 -13.87
C ARG A 197 -14.93 9.02 -15.28
N SER A 198 -16.15 8.58 -15.63
CA SER A 198 -16.43 7.99 -16.93
C SER A 198 -16.20 9.01 -18.04
N GLY A 199 -15.38 8.63 -19.03
CA GLY A 199 -15.04 9.44 -20.20
C GLY A 199 -14.10 10.62 -19.92
N ILE A 200 -13.46 10.68 -18.74
CA ILE A 200 -12.53 11.79 -18.42
C ILE A 200 -11.11 11.30 -18.14
N VAL A 201 -10.15 12.21 -18.35
CA VAL A 201 -8.79 12.17 -17.79
C VAL A 201 -8.58 13.46 -17.04
N ARG A 202 -8.34 13.39 -15.73
CA ARG A 202 -8.25 14.58 -14.89
C ARG A 202 -7.03 14.49 -13.96
N PRO A 203 -6.06 15.42 -14.06
CA PRO A 203 -4.99 15.50 -13.08
C PRO A 203 -5.55 15.87 -11.71
N TYR A 204 -5.00 15.31 -10.65
CA TYR A 204 -5.23 15.73 -9.28
C TYR A 204 -3.91 15.75 -8.53
N ALA A 205 -3.80 16.59 -7.51
CA ALA A 205 -2.54 16.85 -6.81
C ALA A 205 -1.35 17.00 -7.80
N PRO A 206 -1.44 17.90 -8.79
CA PRO A 206 -0.42 18.03 -9.84
C PRO A 206 0.90 18.62 -9.32
N ILE A 207 0.88 19.14 -8.11
CA ILE A 207 2.02 19.67 -7.37
C ILE A 207 1.90 19.12 -5.97
N SER A 208 2.95 18.48 -5.44
CA SER A 208 2.98 17.97 -4.08
C SER A 208 1.99 16.82 -3.82
N HIS A 209 2.18 15.71 -4.50
CA HIS A 209 1.49 14.47 -4.16
C HIS A 209 2.26 13.70 -3.08
N ARG A 210 1.62 13.35 -1.98
CA ARG A 210 2.24 12.70 -0.80
C ARG A 210 3.05 11.42 -1.08
N HIS A 211 2.81 10.70 -2.18
CA HIS A 211 3.63 9.56 -2.58
C HIS A 211 5.01 9.96 -3.12
N GLU A 212 5.26 11.26 -3.38
CA GLU A 212 6.60 11.76 -3.73
C GLU A 212 7.57 11.51 -2.58
N ALA A 213 7.13 11.72 -1.33
CA ALA A 213 7.93 11.45 -0.14
C ALA A 213 8.40 9.99 -0.04
N GLU A 214 7.52 9.04 -0.38
CA GLU A 214 7.87 7.61 -0.38
C GLU A 214 8.89 7.28 -1.49
N ILE A 215 8.69 7.86 -2.69
CA ILE A 215 9.59 7.67 -3.84
C ILE A 215 10.97 8.24 -3.52
N GLU A 216 11.03 9.47 -3.01
CA GLU A 216 12.28 10.14 -2.64
C GLU A 216 13.00 9.39 -1.52
N GLN A 217 12.28 8.96 -0.48
CA GLN A 217 12.86 8.17 0.61
C GLN A 217 13.46 6.86 0.10
N PHE A 218 12.80 6.17 -0.83
CA PHE A 218 13.22 4.85 -1.29
C PHE A 218 14.32 4.90 -2.35
N LEU A 219 14.22 5.83 -3.30
CA LEU A 219 15.16 5.95 -4.43
C LEU A 219 16.29 6.96 -4.17
N GLY A 220 16.12 7.86 -3.19
CA GLY A 220 17.09 8.92 -2.89
C GLY A 220 17.10 10.06 -3.92
N VAL A 221 16.06 10.16 -4.76
CA VAL A 221 15.95 11.17 -5.83
C VAL A 221 14.58 11.80 -5.88
N SER A 222 14.51 13.08 -6.21
CA SER A 222 13.25 13.76 -6.48
C SER A 222 12.74 13.43 -7.88
N VAL A 223 11.41 13.39 -8.03
CA VAL A 223 10.74 13.17 -9.30
C VAL A 223 9.68 14.24 -9.56
N SER A 224 9.50 14.64 -10.82
CA SER A 224 8.32 15.44 -11.22
C SER A 224 7.12 14.52 -11.35
N PHE A 225 6.22 14.54 -10.38
CA PHE A 225 5.18 13.54 -10.21
C PHE A 225 3.78 14.11 -10.46
N THR A 226 3.01 13.47 -11.32
CA THR A 226 1.61 13.86 -11.59
C THR A 226 0.72 12.62 -11.66
N VAL A 227 -0.42 12.68 -10.99
CA VAL A 227 -1.41 11.61 -11.00
C VAL A 227 -2.67 12.05 -11.74
N HIS A 228 -3.17 11.17 -12.61
CA HIS A 228 -4.42 11.38 -13.35
C HIS A 228 -5.47 10.36 -12.96
N ALA A 229 -6.63 10.84 -12.57
CA ALA A 229 -7.85 10.05 -12.47
C ALA A 229 -8.34 9.73 -13.88
N VAL A 230 -8.55 8.45 -14.19
CA VAL A 230 -8.98 7.99 -15.51
C VAL A 230 -10.21 7.09 -15.42
N ASP A 231 -10.83 6.86 -16.58
CA ASP A 231 -11.99 5.99 -16.75
C ASP A 231 -11.58 4.51 -16.69
N MET A 232 -11.09 4.09 -15.52
CA MET A 232 -10.82 2.71 -15.15
C MET A 232 -11.37 2.46 -13.75
N THR A 233 -11.78 1.22 -13.48
CA THR A 233 -12.23 0.84 -12.14
C THR A 233 -11.05 0.58 -11.21
N ARG A 234 -10.05 -0.17 -11.65
CA ARG A 234 -8.92 -0.64 -10.84
C ARG A 234 -7.60 -0.43 -11.52
N GLY A 235 -6.57 -0.32 -10.71
CA GLY A 235 -5.18 -0.31 -11.12
C GLY A 235 -4.53 1.06 -11.07
N SER A 236 -3.20 1.02 -11.08
CA SER A 236 -2.31 2.17 -11.20
C SER A 236 -1.30 1.86 -12.29
N SER A 237 -1.11 2.78 -13.22
CA SER A 237 -0.14 2.66 -14.32
C SER A 237 0.77 3.88 -14.30
N ALA A 238 2.02 3.69 -13.89
CA ALA A 238 3.05 4.72 -13.93
C ALA A 238 3.80 4.69 -15.27
N THR A 239 3.91 5.85 -15.90
CA THR A 239 4.79 6.07 -17.05
C THR A 239 5.95 6.94 -16.59
N CYS A 240 7.15 6.36 -16.53
CA CYS A 240 8.35 7.06 -16.10
C CYS A 240 9.16 7.48 -17.33
N HIS A 241 9.33 8.78 -17.52
CA HIS A 241 10.21 9.34 -18.54
C HIS A 241 11.55 9.65 -17.89
N VAL A 242 12.60 9.02 -18.38
CA VAL A 242 13.96 9.18 -17.89
C VAL A 242 14.88 9.61 -19.03
N PHE A 243 15.89 10.40 -18.73
CA PHE A 243 16.81 10.97 -19.72
C PHE A 243 18.25 10.62 -19.37
N PRO A 244 18.68 9.34 -19.54
CA PRO A 244 20.00 8.88 -19.15
C PRO A 244 21.11 9.71 -19.82
N GLY A 245 22.16 10.05 -19.07
CA GLY A 245 23.30 10.80 -19.58
C GLY A 245 24.18 10.03 -20.58
N GLN A 246 23.88 8.75 -20.82
CA GLN A 246 24.59 7.86 -21.74
C GLN A 246 23.62 7.10 -22.64
N PRO A 247 24.06 6.63 -23.83
CA PRO A 247 23.24 5.80 -24.67
C PRO A 247 22.84 4.49 -23.99
N VAL A 248 21.55 4.17 -24.00
CA VAL A 248 20.97 2.94 -23.42
C VAL A 248 20.28 2.15 -24.52
N SER A 249 20.64 0.90 -24.67
CA SER A 249 20.00 0.01 -25.63
C SER A 249 18.77 -0.67 -25.03
N LYS A 250 17.85 -1.16 -25.89
CA LYS A 250 16.73 -2.00 -25.44
C LYS A 250 17.23 -3.27 -24.71
N GLY A 251 18.41 -3.79 -25.08
CA GLY A 251 19.02 -4.95 -24.45
C GLY A 251 19.43 -4.67 -23.00
N ASP A 252 19.98 -3.48 -22.75
CA ASP A 252 20.37 -3.05 -21.40
C ASP A 252 19.15 -2.93 -20.49
N LEU A 253 18.06 -2.34 -20.99
CA LEU A 253 16.80 -2.25 -20.25
C LEU A 253 16.24 -3.64 -19.91
N TRP A 254 16.17 -4.54 -20.89
CA TRP A 254 15.71 -5.92 -20.64
C TRP A 254 16.57 -6.64 -19.60
N LYS A 255 17.89 -6.45 -19.63
CA LYS A 255 18.79 -7.05 -18.67
C LYS A 255 18.58 -6.49 -17.26
N ALA A 256 18.38 -5.17 -17.13
CA ALA A 256 18.10 -4.51 -15.84
C ALA A 256 16.83 -5.08 -15.20
N TYR A 257 15.70 -5.06 -15.92
CA TYR A 257 14.42 -5.53 -15.37
C TYR A 257 14.40 -7.03 -15.07
N ARG A 258 15.02 -7.86 -15.91
CA ARG A 258 15.13 -9.29 -15.62
C ARG A 258 16.02 -9.58 -14.43
N GLY A 259 17.11 -8.83 -14.28
CA GLY A 259 17.99 -8.99 -13.11
C GLY A 259 17.32 -8.66 -11.79
N SER A 260 16.31 -7.78 -11.80
CA SER A 260 15.56 -7.39 -10.60
C SER A 260 14.35 -8.27 -10.31
N TYR A 261 13.69 -8.86 -11.33
CA TYR A 261 12.36 -9.47 -11.19
C TYR A 261 12.25 -10.92 -11.71
N GLU A 262 13.30 -11.54 -12.21
CA GLU A 262 13.42 -12.97 -12.52
C GLU A 262 14.40 -13.64 -11.52
#